data_b0595f6e33f54b53e3dd7490b177f816
#
_entry.id   b0595f6e33f54b53e3dd7490b177f816
#
_cell.length_a   1.000
_cell.length_b   1.000
_cell.length_c   1.000
_cell.angle_alpha   90.00
_cell.angle_beta   90.00
_cell.angle_gamma   90.00
#
_symmetry.space_group_name_H-M   'P 1'
#
loop_
_entity.id
_entity.type
_entity.pdbx_description
1 polymer ?
#
loop_
_entity_poly.entity_id
_entity_poly.type
_entity_poly.pdbx_seq_one_letter_code
_entity_poly.pdbx_strand_id
1 'polypeptide(L)'
;PLDGDPTTTPKSFERIIAPGTVATLYGRNLDGVKALSIGGQTVNDIEIENTDDGQLLQYLVPDGLADGTYRVSLITADGQSYGADKVTVSSQPLVTTGAGRANANAEWTLKGINLDKVASVTVGGTTVTTFTKQTAGELTLVCPALAEGEYTVTGKTRDGKELTFYSGDSIATSLTVTISSEQTLWEGHHYVSWDKPDGDPNKTFNLIGKDVFAKLKAGTILKVYYSVEPSDTYHQMQIMTAWWTLLPGSQKMDITGEGAYTYTLQQDALDLIQQQDGFLVGGHGFYVDRVTVQ
;
A
#
# COMPACT_ATOMS: atom_id res chain seq x y z
N PRO A 1 17.80 21.48 -21.67
CA PRO A 1 16.79 22.47 -21.29
C PRO A 1 17.47 23.66 -20.60
N LEU A 2 16.95 24.85 -20.83
CA LEU A 2 17.35 26.02 -20.08
C LEU A 2 16.73 25.95 -18.67
N ASP A 3 17.33 26.70 -17.74
CA ASP A 3 16.76 26.82 -16.38
C ASP A 3 15.37 27.47 -16.50
N GLY A 4 14.31 26.75 -16.08
CA GLY A 4 12.93 27.16 -16.25
C GLY A 4 12.13 26.42 -17.32
N ASP A 5 12.78 25.63 -18.20
CA ASP A 5 12.05 24.77 -19.14
C ASP A 5 11.33 23.63 -18.40
N PRO A 6 10.15 23.20 -18.88
CA PRO A 6 9.48 22.06 -18.30
C PRO A 6 10.28 20.76 -18.49
N THR A 7 10.43 20.00 -17.43
CA THR A 7 11.14 18.72 -17.42
C THR A 7 10.32 17.66 -16.71
N THR A 8 10.50 16.38 -17.10
CA THR A 8 9.86 15.23 -16.45
C THR A 8 10.88 14.36 -15.73
N THR A 9 10.47 13.82 -14.60
CA THR A 9 11.23 12.83 -13.82
C THR A 9 10.46 11.52 -13.89
N PRO A 10 10.89 10.54 -14.69
CA PRO A 10 10.15 9.31 -14.87
C PRO A 10 10.16 8.43 -13.63
N LYS A 11 8.99 7.85 -13.31
CA LYS A 11 8.84 6.79 -12.32
C LYS A 11 8.51 5.49 -13.05
N SER A 12 9.19 4.41 -12.75
CA SER A 12 9.23 3.23 -13.61
C SER A 12 7.87 2.59 -13.89
N PHE A 13 6.98 2.51 -12.92
CA PHE A 13 5.66 1.89 -13.10
C PHE A 13 4.65 2.77 -13.87
N GLU A 14 4.88 4.07 -13.95
CA GLU A 14 4.01 5.02 -14.64
C GLU A 14 4.34 5.15 -16.13
N ARG A 15 5.35 4.44 -16.58
CA ARG A 15 5.70 4.35 -17.99
C ARG A 15 4.82 3.37 -18.78
N ILE A 16 4.01 2.57 -18.09
CA ILE A 16 3.05 1.65 -18.69
C ILE A 16 1.65 2.15 -18.40
N ILE A 17 0.93 2.54 -19.44
CA ILE A 17 -0.37 3.20 -19.35
C ILE A 17 -1.40 2.49 -20.24
N ALA A 18 -2.66 2.65 -19.91
CA ALA A 18 -3.78 2.09 -20.68
C ALA A 18 -4.54 3.18 -21.44
N PRO A 19 -4.99 2.93 -22.67
CA PRO A 19 -5.89 3.84 -23.40
C PRO A 19 -7.14 4.13 -22.57
N GLY A 20 -7.64 5.37 -22.61
CA GLY A 20 -8.86 5.79 -21.94
C GLY A 20 -8.75 5.91 -20.41
N THR A 21 -7.55 5.85 -19.86
CA THR A 21 -7.30 6.02 -18.42
C THR A 21 -6.52 7.29 -18.11
N VAL A 22 -6.58 7.75 -16.86
CA VAL A 22 -5.77 8.88 -16.40
C VAL A 22 -4.35 8.38 -16.10
N ALA A 23 -3.38 9.01 -16.73
CA ALA A 23 -1.95 8.79 -16.48
C ALA A 23 -1.33 10.01 -15.79
N THR A 24 -0.21 9.78 -15.11
CA THR A 24 0.49 10.82 -14.35
C THR A 24 1.93 10.94 -14.82
N LEU A 25 2.39 12.19 -15.00
CA LEU A 25 3.80 12.55 -15.19
C LEU A 25 4.27 13.35 -14.00
N TYR A 26 5.51 13.13 -13.58
CA TYR A 26 6.17 13.94 -12.55
C TYR A 26 7.25 14.80 -13.19
N GLY A 27 7.41 16.02 -12.69
CA GLY A 27 8.40 16.92 -13.25
C GLY A 27 8.56 18.23 -12.47
N ARG A 28 9.15 19.17 -13.13
CA ARG A 28 9.36 20.55 -12.64
C ARG A 28 9.03 21.56 -13.73
N ASN A 29 8.69 22.77 -13.33
CA ASN A 29 8.33 23.88 -14.23
C ASN A 29 7.15 23.53 -15.16
N LEU A 30 6.18 22.75 -14.68
CA LEU A 30 5.04 22.31 -15.47
C LEU A 30 3.93 23.35 -15.58
N ASP A 31 3.95 24.44 -14.78
CA ASP A 31 2.90 25.47 -14.77
C ASP A 31 2.65 26.12 -16.13
N GLY A 32 3.68 26.19 -16.97
CA GLY A 32 3.59 26.73 -18.33
C GLY A 32 3.01 25.77 -19.36
N VAL A 33 2.84 24.49 -19.01
CA VAL A 33 2.33 23.46 -19.91
C VAL A 33 0.82 23.62 -20.06
N LYS A 34 0.33 23.63 -21.29
CA LYS A 34 -1.11 23.75 -21.63
C LYS A 34 -1.68 22.52 -22.31
N ALA A 35 -0.82 21.69 -22.86
CA ALA A 35 -1.21 20.46 -23.51
C ALA A 35 -0.03 19.48 -23.53
N LEU A 36 -0.29 18.25 -23.88
CA LEU A 36 0.74 17.31 -24.27
C LEU A 36 0.39 16.60 -25.59
N SER A 37 1.40 16.02 -26.21
CA SER A 37 1.23 15.20 -27.42
C SER A 37 1.74 13.80 -27.16
N ILE A 38 0.96 12.82 -27.58
CA ILE A 38 1.29 11.41 -27.50
C ILE A 38 0.74 10.68 -28.75
N GLY A 39 1.59 9.94 -29.47
CA GLY A 39 1.16 9.22 -30.66
C GLY A 39 0.54 10.10 -31.76
N GLY A 40 0.98 11.34 -31.86
CA GLY A 40 0.42 12.31 -32.82
C GLY A 40 -0.92 12.92 -32.42
N GLN A 41 -1.44 12.60 -31.24
CA GLN A 41 -2.65 13.19 -30.69
C GLN A 41 -2.32 14.24 -29.63
N THR A 42 -3.05 15.35 -29.65
CA THR A 42 -2.91 16.42 -28.64
C THR A 42 -3.94 16.24 -27.54
N VAL A 43 -3.48 16.27 -26.30
CA VAL A 43 -4.30 16.18 -25.09
C VAL A 43 -4.28 17.54 -24.40
N ASN A 44 -5.45 18.21 -24.35
CA ASN A 44 -5.61 19.53 -23.72
C ASN A 44 -6.20 19.46 -22.32
N ASP A 45 -6.83 18.34 -21.97
CA ASP A 45 -7.40 18.10 -20.64
C ASP A 45 -6.31 17.57 -19.73
N ILE A 46 -5.65 18.48 -19.04
CA ILE A 46 -4.54 18.22 -18.13
C ILE A 46 -4.76 18.94 -16.80
N GLU A 47 -4.36 18.31 -15.71
CA GLU A 47 -4.34 18.89 -14.37
C GLU A 47 -2.91 18.88 -13.83
N ILE A 48 -2.50 19.98 -13.20
CA ILE A 48 -1.15 20.13 -12.64
C ILE A 48 -1.29 20.45 -11.15
N GLU A 49 -0.59 19.68 -10.31
CA GLU A 49 -0.54 19.85 -8.86
C GLU A 49 0.89 20.00 -8.38
N ASN A 50 1.08 20.81 -7.34
CA ASN A 50 2.35 20.91 -6.63
C ASN A 50 2.48 19.77 -5.61
N THR A 51 3.66 19.19 -5.53
CA THR A 51 4.03 18.16 -4.55
C THR A 51 5.28 18.62 -3.78
N ASP A 52 5.61 17.91 -2.71
CA ASP A 52 6.81 18.21 -1.90
C ASP A 52 8.11 18.11 -2.71
N ASP A 53 8.14 17.24 -3.73
CA ASP A 53 9.32 16.96 -4.56
C ASP A 53 9.29 17.63 -5.95
N GLY A 54 8.26 18.42 -6.27
CA GLY A 54 8.09 19.04 -7.57
C GLY A 54 6.63 19.20 -7.97
N GLN A 55 6.28 18.75 -9.18
CA GLN A 55 4.92 18.83 -9.70
C GLN A 55 4.50 17.51 -10.32
N LEU A 56 3.21 17.23 -10.31
CA LEU A 56 2.60 16.17 -11.10
C LEU A 56 1.64 16.75 -12.12
N LEU A 57 1.56 16.10 -13.29
CA LEU A 57 0.62 16.41 -14.35
C LEU A 57 -0.19 15.16 -14.63
N GLN A 58 -1.51 15.26 -14.54
CA GLN A 58 -2.45 14.21 -14.92
C GLN A 58 -3.05 14.50 -16.28
N TYR A 59 -3.25 13.46 -17.08
CA TYR A 59 -3.87 13.57 -18.42
C TYR A 59 -4.63 12.31 -18.76
N LEU A 60 -5.66 12.45 -19.59
CA LEU A 60 -6.41 11.33 -20.13
C LEU A 60 -5.67 10.75 -21.33
N VAL A 61 -5.28 9.47 -21.25
CA VAL A 61 -4.64 8.77 -22.37
C VAL A 61 -5.67 8.58 -23.49
N PRO A 62 -5.38 9.00 -24.76
CA PRO A 62 -6.30 8.85 -25.85
C PRO A 62 -6.74 7.40 -26.09
N ASP A 63 -8.04 7.17 -26.28
CA ASP A 63 -8.64 5.84 -26.47
C ASP A 63 -8.14 5.11 -27.71
N GLY A 64 -7.78 5.83 -28.74
CA GLY A 64 -7.42 5.27 -30.05
C GLY A 64 -5.94 4.89 -30.19
N LEU A 65 -5.13 4.94 -29.13
CA LEU A 65 -3.73 4.56 -29.22
C LEU A 65 -3.56 3.04 -29.27
N ALA A 66 -2.83 2.56 -30.26
CA ALA A 66 -2.44 1.16 -30.33
C ALA A 66 -1.37 0.82 -29.27
N ASP A 67 -1.25 -0.46 -28.92
CA ASP A 67 -0.17 -0.94 -28.09
C ASP A 67 1.19 -0.58 -28.69
N GLY A 68 2.09 -0.04 -27.88
CA GLY A 68 3.41 0.38 -28.32
C GLY A 68 4.05 1.41 -27.41
N THR A 69 5.27 1.80 -27.77
CA THR A 69 6.02 2.81 -27.02
C THR A 69 5.97 4.15 -27.74
N TYR A 70 5.57 5.18 -27.01
CA TYR A 70 5.39 6.52 -27.53
C TYR A 70 6.26 7.51 -26.76
N ARG A 71 6.77 8.52 -27.49
CA ARG A 71 7.33 9.70 -26.86
C ARG A 71 6.20 10.67 -26.49
N VAL A 72 6.21 11.17 -25.27
CA VAL A 72 5.34 12.24 -24.82
C VAL A 72 6.08 13.58 -25.02
N SER A 73 5.39 14.60 -25.49
CA SER A 73 5.90 15.96 -25.59
C SER A 73 4.99 16.90 -24.82
N LEU A 74 5.58 17.81 -24.04
CA LEU A 74 4.88 18.85 -23.31
C LEU A 74 4.79 20.09 -24.21
N ILE A 75 3.62 20.70 -24.30
CA ILE A 75 3.36 21.88 -25.13
C ILE A 75 3.03 23.05 -24.20
N THR A 76 3.81 24.13 -24.30
CA THR A 76 3.62 25.35 -23.53
C THR A 76 2.66 26.33 -24.21
N ALA A 77 2.22 27.36 -23.49
CA ALA A 77 1.25 28.35 -23.99
C ALA A 77 1.75 29.12 -25.21
N ASP A 78 3.06 29.31 -25.35
CA ASP A 78 3.72 29.95 -26.49
C ASP A 78 3.94 28.98 -27.68
N GLY A 79 3.47 27.71 -27.56
CA GLY A 79 3.55 26.73 -28.61
C GLY A 79 4.89 25.99 -28.71
N GLN A 80 5.80 26.20 -27.73
CA GLN A 80 7.04 25.41 -27.68
C GLN A 80 6.75 23.99 -27.26
N SER A 81 7.55 23.05 -27.79
CA SER A 81 7.42 21.61 -27.50
C SER A 81 8.67 21.07 -26.83
N TYR A 82 8.50 20.44 -25.68
CA TYR A 82 9.57 19.84 -24.90
C TYR A 82 9.37 18.33 -24.80
N GLY A 83 10.39 17.57 -25.11
CA GLY A 83 10.33 16.11 -24.99
C GLY A 83 10.23 15.69 -23.52
N ALA A 84 9.19 14.93 -23.22
CA ALA A 84 9.05 14.21 -21.97
C ALA A 84 9.53 12.77 -22.14
N ASP A 85 9.28 11.93 -21.13
CA ASP A 85 9.70 10.53 -21.15
C ASP A 85 8.89 9.68 -22.15
N LYS A 86 9.39 8.50 -22.44
CA LYS A 86 8.66 7.50 -23.21
C LYS A 86 7.71 6.74 -22.32
N VAL A 87 6.51 6.46 -22.83
CA VAL A 87 5.51 5.63 -22.19
C VAL A 87 5.15 4.45 -23.08
N THR A 88 4.82 3.33 -22.48
CA THR A 88 4.30 2.16 -23.19
C THR A 88 2.78 2.09 -22.98
N VAL A 89 2.05 2.17 -24.06
CA VAL A 89 0.59 1.95 -24.07
C VAL A 89 0.33 0.45 -24.18
N SER A 90 -0.48 -0.09 -23.28
CA SER A 90 -0.86 -1.51 -23.29
C SER A 90 -2.36 -1.66 -23.06
N SER A 91 -2.97 -2.50 -23.91
CA SER A 91 -4.36 -2.95 -23.78
C SER A 91 -4.49 -4.24 -22.97
N GLN A 92 -3.37 -4.84 -22.56
CA GLN A 92 -3.33 -6.08 -21.77
C GLN A 92 -3.33 -5.81 -20.27
N PRO A 93 -3.91 -6.71 -19.46
CA PRO A 93 -3.83 -6.63 -18.03
C PRO A 93 -2.39 -6.68 -17.50
N LEU A 94 -2.07 -5.75 -16.60
CA LEU A 94 -0.82 -5.72 -15.86
C LEU A 94 -1.10 -5.39 -14.40
N VAL A 95 -0.66 -6.26 -13.50
CA VAL A 95 -0.70 -6.01 -12.05
C VAL A 95 0.54 -5.20 -11.67
N THR A 96 0.35 -4.05 -11.05
CA THR A 96 1.44 -3.17 -10.58
C THR A 96 1.68 -3.27 -9.07
N THR A 97 0.78 -3.93 -8.33
CA THR A 97 1.01 -4.26 -6.92
C THR A 97 2.17 -5.26 -6.83
N GLY A 98 3.21 -4.91 -6.07
CA GLY A 98 4.35 -5.79 -5.84
C GLY A 98 4.01 -7.01 -4.97
N ALA A 99 5.05 -7.82 -4.69
CA ALA A 99 4.98 -8.87 -3.70
C ALA A 99 4.47 -8.31 -2.37
N GLY A 100 3.54 -9.01 -1.74
CA GLY A 100 2.89 -8.51 -0.54
C GLY A 100 2.42 -9.64 0.36
N ARG A 101 1.56 -9.27 1.27
CA ARG A 101 0.90 -10.19 2.20
C ARG A 101 -0.59 -10.26 1.90
N ALA A 102 -1.17 -11.44 2.10
CA ALA A 102 -2.60 -11.64 2.10
C ALA A 102 -2.97 -12.57 3.25
N ASN A 103 -4.19 -12.43 3.76
CA ASN A 103 -4.70 -13.34 4.78
C ASN A 103 -5.59 -14.38 4.14
N ALA A 104 -5.43 -15.64 4.53
CA ALA A 104 -6.31 -16.72 4.09
C ALA A 104 -7.77 -16.38 4.41
N ASN A 105 -8.68 -16.67 3.49
CA ASN A 105 -10.12 -16.39 3.59
C ASN A 105 -10.51 -14.90 3.70
N ALA A 106 -9.60 -13.96 3.44
CA ALA A 106 -9.86 -12.52 3.49
C ALA A 106 -9.72 -11.88 2.11
N GLU A 107 -10.32 -10.71 1.95
CA GLU A 107 -10.17 -9.93 0.72
C GLU A 107 -8.73 -9.46 0.52
N TRP A 108 -8.27 -9.58 -0.70
CA TRP A 108 -6.95 -9.13 -1.16
C TRP A 108 -7.11 -8.36 -2.46
N THR A 109 -6.59 -7.14 -2.50
CA THR A 109 -6.71 -6.24 -3.65
C THR A 109 -5.41 -6.14 -4.42
N LEU A 110 -5.47 -6.43 -5.70
CA LEU A 110 -4.41 -6.15 -6.69
C LEU A 110 -4.75 -4.84 -7.41
N LYS A 111 -3.75 -4.00 -7.61
CA LYS A 111 -3.86 -2.77 -8.41
C LYS A 111 -3.08 -2.92 -9.71
N GLY A 112 -3.51 -2.21 -10.73
CA GLY A 112 -2.85 -2.27 -12.04
C GLY A 112 -3.62 -1.55 -13.13
N ILE A 113 -3.46 -2.03 -14.36
CA ILE A 113 -4.16 -1.54 -15.56
C ILE A 113 -4.89 -2.68 -16.27
N ASN A 114 -6.02 -2.38 -16.90
CA ASN A 114 -6.86 -3.32 -17.66
C ASN A 114 -7.29 -4.57 -16.85
N LEU A 115 -7.38 -4.46 -15.51
CA LEU A 115 -7.70 -5.59 -14.63
C LEU A 115 -9.15 -6.07 -14.78
N ASP A 116 -10.02 -5.28 -15.40
CA ASP A 116 -11.36 -5.69 -15.85
C ASP A 116 -11.33 -6.84 -16.87
N LYS A 117 -10.19 -7.06 -17.54
CA LYS A 117 -9.98 -8.14 -18.52
C LYS A 117 -9.39 -9.42 -17.93
N VAL A 118 -9.18 -9.47 -16.61
CA VAL A 118 -8.70 -10.68 -15.92
C VAL A 118 -9.83 -11.69 -15.82
N ALA A 119 -9.56 -12.94 -16.16
CA ALA A 119 -10.50 -14.05 -16.03
C ALA A 119 -10.30 -14.84 -14.75
N SER A 120 -9.06 -15.07 -14.34
CA SER A 120 -8.73 -15.85 -13.15
C SER A 120 -7.41 -15.44 -12.52
N VAL A 121 -7.31 -15.65 -11.21
CA VAL A 121 -6.08 -15.56 -10.45
C VAL A 121 -5.88 -16.88 -9.72
N THR A 122 -4.68 -17.45 -9.79
CA THR A 122 -4.30 -18.70 -9.13
C THR A 122 -3.29 -18.40 -8.06
N VAL A 123 -3.59 -18.80 -6.82
CA VAL A 123 -2.72 -18.62 -5.65
C VAL A 123 -2.40 -19.99 -5.09
N GLY A 124 -1.12 -20.38 -5.09
CA GLY A 124 -0.69 -21.68 -4.57
C GLY A 124 -1.41 -22.87 -5.20
N GLY A 125 -1.72 -22.79 -6.50
CA GLY A 125 -2.45 -23.84 -7.22
C GLY A 125 -3.98 -23.78 -7.10
N THR A 126 -4.54 -22.92 -6.25
CA THR A 126 -5.99 -22.71 -6.14
C THR A 126 -6.43 -21.56 -7.03
N THR A 127 -7.30 -21.84 -8.00
CA THR A 127 -7.79 -20.87 -8.96
C THR A 127 -9.06 -20.18 -8.47
N VAL A 128 -9.05 -18.83 -8.50
CA VAL A 128 -10.17 -17.96 -8.16
C VAL A 128 -10.66 -17.29 -9.44
N THR A 129 -11.96 -17.40 -9.71
CA THR A 129 -12.63 -16.83 -10.89
C THR A 129 -13.70 -15.81 -10.52
N THR A 130 -14.00 -15.67 -9.23
CA THR A 130 -14.97 -14.71 -8.72
C THR A 130 -14.26 -13.59 -7.97
N PHE A 131 -14.57 -12.36 -8.32
CA PHE A 131 -13.97 -11.17 -7.74
C PHE A 131 -15.03 -10.34 -7.03
N THR A 132 -14.74 -9.86 -5.83
CA THR A 132 -15.64 -8.99 -5.06
C THR A 132 -15.62 -7.56 -5.59
N LYS A 133 -14.52 -7.15 -6.24
CA LYS A 133 -14.40 -5.92 -7.02
C LYS A 133 -13.55 -6.18 -8.26
N GLN A 134 -14.00 -5.69 -9.40
CA GLN A 134 -13.24 -5.76 -10.65
C GLN A 134 -13.47 -4.49 -11.47
N THR A 135 -12.43 -3.68 -11.60
CA THR A 135 -12.37 -2.48 -12.42
C THR A 135 -11.08 -2.51 -13.25
N ALA A 136 -10.90 -1.56 -14.15
CA ALA A 136 -9.65 -1.46 -14.90
C ALA A 136 -8.42 -1.25 -13.98
N GLY A 137 -8.58 -0.55 -12.84
CA GLY A 137 -7.48 -0.23 -11.91
C GLY A 137 -7.34 -1.17 -10.72
N GLU A 138 -8.38 -1.92 -10.37
CA GLU A 138 -8.40 -2.75 -9.15
C GLU A 138 -9.10 -4.09 -9.38
N LEU A 139 -8.54 -5.12 -8.78
CA LEU A 139 -9.08 -6.47 -8.72
C LEU A 139 -9.02 -6.97 -7.28
N THR A 140 -10.18 -7.19 -6.66
CA THR A 140 -10.27 -7.73 -5.29
C THR A 140 -10.83 -9.14 -5.34
N LEU A 141 -10.14 -10.06 -4.70
CA LEU A 141 -10.53 -11.46 -4.56
C LEU A 141 -10.45 -11.89 -3.10
N VAL A 142 -11.20 -12.93 -2.75
CA VAL A 142 -11.01 -13.62 -1.47
C VAL A 142 -9.83 -14.58 -1.61
N CYS A 143 -8.79 -14.37 -0.81
CA CYS A 143 -7.62 -15.22 -0.81
C CYS A 143 -8.02 -16.67 -0.42
N PRO A 144 -7.56 -17.70 -1.14
CA PRO A 144 -7.85 -19.08 -0.79
C PRO A 144 -7.44 -19.45 0.63
N ALA A 145 -8.10 -20.49 1.19
CA ALA A 145 -7.80 -21.06 2.50
C ALA A 145 -6.48 -21.86 2.46
N LEU A 146 -5.37 -21.16 2.33
CA LEU A 146 -4.03 -21.75 2.30
C LEU A 146 -3.38 -21.65 3.68
N ALA A 147 -2.50 -22.60 4.00
CA ALA A 147 -1.65 -22.53 5.18
C ALA A 147 -0.69 -21.34 5.10
N GLU A 148 -0.14 -20.93 6.22
CA GLU A 148 0.91 -19.90 6.24
C GLU A 148 2.10 -20.29 5.39
N GLY A 149 2.65 -19.36 4.62
CA GLY A 149 3.79 -19.58 3.77
C GLY A 149 3.82 -18.66 2.55
N GLU A 150 4.83 -18.83 1.73
CA GLU A 150 4.98 -18.13 0.46
C GLU A 150 4.38 -18.94 -0.68
N TYR A 151 3.62 -18.28 -1.52
CA TYR A 151 2.94 -18.89 -2.66
C TYR A 151 3.13 -18.08 -3.93
N THR A 152 3.20 -18.80 -5.05
CA THR A 152 3.22 -18.19 -6.37
C THR A 152 1.79 -17.81 -6.77
N VAL A 153 1.66 -16.59 -7.28
CA VAL A 153 0.44 -16.06 -7.89
C VAL A 153 0.63 -15.98 -9.39
N THR A 154 -0.30 -16.54 -10.12
CA THR A 154 -0.40 -16.44 -11.60
C THR A 154 -1.83 -16.06 -11.96
N GLY A 155 -2.11 -15.86 -13.24
CA GLY A 155 -3.48 -15.62 -13.67
C GLY A 155 -3.64 -15.77 -15.18
N LYS A 156 -4.88 -15.67 -15.61
CA LYS A 156 -5.27 -15.68 -17.02
C LYS A 156 -6.15 -14.49 -17.34
N THR A 157 -5.97 -13.97 -18.52
CA THR A 157 -6.83 -12.95 -19.10
C THR A 157 -8.04 -13.58 -19.79
N ARG A 158 -9.08 -12.80 -20.11
CA ARG A 158 -10.28 -13.28 -20.78
C ARG A 158 -10.01 -13.79 -22.19
N ASP A 159 -8.94 -13.32 -22.84
CA ASP A 159 -8.48 -13.81 -24.15
C ASP A 159 -7.49 -14.99 -24.04
N GLY A 160 -7.33 -15.57 -22.84
CA GLY A 160 -6.57 -16.79 -22.58
C GLY A 160 -5.07 -16.62 -22.44
N LYS A 161 -4.57 -15.38 -22.40
CA LYS A 161 -3.15 -15.08 -22.19
C LYS A 161 -2.78 -15.16 -20.71
N GLU A 162 -1.47 -15.25 -20.43
CA GLU A 162 -0.95 -15.11 -19.07
C GLU A 162 -1.19 -13.69 -18.55
N LEU A 163 -1.66 -13.58 -17.30
CA LEU A 163 -1.67 -12.32 -16.56
C LEU A 163 -0.22 -11.91 -16.29
N THR A 164 0.08 -10.64 -16.50
CA THR A 164 1.41 -10.10 -16.27
C THR A 164 1.47 -9.26 -14.99
N PHE A 165 2.65 -9.27 -14.34
CA PHE A 165 2.94 -8.59 -13.09
C PHE A 165 4.18 -7.72 -13.28
N TYR A 166 4.11 -6.49 -12.79
CA TYR A 166 5.26 -5.59 -12.77
C TYR A 166 6.10 -5.85 -11.51
N SER A 167 7.34 -6.23 -11.70
CA SER A 167 8.29 -6.52 -10.63
C SER A 167 9.53 -5.61 -10.74
N GLY A 168 9.41 -4.42 -10.15
CA GLY A 168 10.47 -3.42 -10.22
C GLY A 168 10.72 -2.92 -11.64
N ASP A 169 11.74 -3.44 -12.31
CA ASP A 169 12.13 -3.02 -13.65
C ASP A 169 11.73 -4.00 -14.77
N SER A 170 11.01 -5.06 -14.44
CA SER A 170 10.64 -6.10 -15.40
C SER A 170 9.19 -6.53 -15.27
N ILE A 171 8.66 -7.09 -16.36
CA ILE A 171 7.34 -7.72 -16.40
C ILE A 171 7.55 -9.23 -16.29
N ALA A 172 6.84 -9.84 -15.34
CA ALA A 172 6.85 -11.27 -15.08
C ALA A 172 5.46 -11.89 -15.27
N THR A 173 5.38 -13.20 -15.36
CA THR A 173 4.11 -13.96 -15.42
C THR A 173 3.68 -14.51 -14.06
N SER A 174 4.38 -14.15 -13.01
CA SER A 174 4.06 -14.53 -11.63
C SER A 174 4.46 -13.48 -10.63
N LEU A 175 3.82 -13.54 -9.47
CA LEU A 175 4.09 -12.74 -8.28
C LEU A 175 4.22 -13.70 -7.10
N THR A 176 5.01 -13.35 -6.09
CA THR A 176 5.03 -14.07 -4.81
C THR A 176 4.17 -13.34 -3.79
N VAL A 177 3.35 -14.09 -3.06
CA VAL A 177 2.56 -13.57 -1.92
C VAL A 177 2.86 -14.38 -0.67
N THR A 178 2.98 -13.71 0.47
CA THR A 178 3.05 -14.36 1.78
C THR A 178 1.64 -14.47 2.35
N ILE A 179 1.16 -15.70 2.55
CA ILE A 179 -0.12 -15.97 3.22
C ILE A 179 0.11 -16.02 4.73
N SER A 180 -0.69 -15.28 5.47
CA SER A 180 -0.68 -15.25 6.94
C SER A 180 -2.08 -15.56 7.47
N SER A 181 -2.15 -16.16 8.64
CA SER A 181 -3.37 -16.27 9.43
C SER A 181 -3.61 -15.02 10.29
N GLU A 182 -2.61 -14.16 10.40
CA GLU A 182 -2.71 -12.93 11.16
C GLU A 182 -3.57 -11.89 10.43
N GLN A 183 -4.55 -11.35 11.13
CA GLN A 183 -5.32 -10.19 10.69
C GLN A 183 -4.65 -8.92 11.19
N THR A 184 -4.28 -8.01 10.29
CA THR A 184 -3.72 -6.71 10.65
C THR A 184 -4.83 -5.78 11.16
N LEU A 185 -4.68 -5.27 12.38
CA LEU A 185 -5.55 -4.25 12.96
C LEU A 185 -5.04 -2.83 12.67
N TRP A 186 -3.72 -2.68 12.63
CA TRP A 186 -3.05 -1.42 12.33
C TRP A 186 -1.64 -1.66 11.78
N GLU A 187 -1.19 -0.79 10.89
CA GLU A 187 0.17 -0.79 10.33
C GLU A 187 0.65 0.66 10.14
N GLY A 188 1.93 0.91 10.41
CA GLY A 188 2.55 2.23 10.31
C GLY A 188 3.96 2.25 10.89
N HIS A 189 4.35 3.38 11.47
CA HIS A 189 5.63 3.56 12.17
C HIS A 189 5.45 4.63 13.24
N HIS A 190 4.85 4.26 14.38
CA HIS A 190 4.42 5.19 15.43
C HIS A 190 5.39 5.17 16.60
N TYR A 191 6.11 6.29 16.80
CA TYR A 191 7.03 6.44 17.94
C TYR A 191 6.30 6.46 19.27
N VAL A 192 6.87 5.82 20.28
CA VAL A 192 6.32 5.74 21.63
C VAL A 192 7.37 6.14 22.67
N SER A 193 7.02 7.13 23.50
CA SER A 193 7.81 7.52 24.65
C SER A 193 6.95 8.15 25.75
N TRP A 194 6.88 7.52 26.92
CA TRP A 194 6.21 8.09 28.09
C TRP A 194 6.86 9.36 28.64
N ASP A 195 8.09 9.70 28.18
CA ASP A 195 8.77 10.95 28.53
C ASP A 195 8.18 12.16 27.79
N LYS A 196 7.33 11.93 26.80
CA LYS A 196 6.59 13.00 26.12
C LYS A 196 5.53 13.61 27.05
N PRO A 197 5.23 14.91 26.91
CA PRO A 197 4.22 15.57 27.71
C PRO A 197 2.82 15.00 27.47
N ASP A 198 1.92 15.25 28.42
CA ASP A 198 0.51 14.88 28.25
C ASP A 198 -0.10 15.57 27.04
N GLY A 199 -0.83 14.81 26.24
CA GLY A 199 -1.42 15.27 24.98
C GLY A 199 -0.52 15.13 23.75
N ASP A 200 0.75 14.78 23.90
CA ASP A 200 1.60 14.44 22.76
C ASP A 200 1.14 13.11 22.14
N PRO A 201 0.90 13.06 20.83
CA PRO A 201 0.45 11.83 20.17
C PRO A 201 1.45 10.68 20.26
N ASN A 202 2.72 10.96 20.48
CA ASN A 202 3.78 9.96 20.64
C ASN A 202 4.01 9.52 22.08
N LYS A 203 3.18 9.97 23.03
CA LYS A 203 3.29 9.52 24.42
C LYS A 203 2.93 8.04 24.57
N THR A 204 1.94 7.60 23.83
CA THR A 204 1.50 6.20 23.75
C THR A 204 1.06 5.87 22.34
N PHE A 205 0.95 4.58 22.04
CA PHE A 205 0.20 4.11 20.89
C PHE A 205 -1.23 3.80 21.34
N ASN A 206 -2.22 4.49 20.78
CA ASN A 206 -3.65 4.32 21.10
C ASN A 206 -4.54 4.41 19.84
N LEU A 207 -4.02 3.96 18.69
CA LEU A 207 -4.67 4.15 17.38
C LEU A 207 -5.66 3.05 17.01
N ILE A 208 -5.91 2.09 17.90
CA ILE A 208 -6.92 1.03 17.72
C ILE A 208 -8.02 1.23 18.76
N GLY A 209 -9.22 1.54 18.29
CA GLY A 209 -10.37 1.81 19.14
C GLY A 209 -10.85 0.58 19.91
N LYS A 210 -11.48 0.78 21.09
CA LYS A 210 -12.03 -0.30 21.92
C LYS A 210 -13.11 -1.12 21.22
N ASP A 211 -13.80 -0.53 20.25
CA ASP A 211 -14.81 -1.20 19.43
C ASP A 211 -14.23 -2.33 18.56
N VAL A 212 -12.96 -2.22 18.16
CA VAL A 212 -12.24 -3.30 17.48
C VAL A 212 -12.06 -4.48 18.43
N PHE A 213 -11.60 -4.21 19.66
CA PHE A 213 -11.42 -5.24 20.69
C PHE A 213 -12.73 -5.87 21.15
N ALA A 214 -13.85 -5.14 21.10
CA ALA A 214 -15.18 -5.67 21.44
C ALA A 214 -15.62 -6.82 20.50
N LYS A 215 -15.02 -6.92 19.31
CA LYS A 215 -15.31 -7.98 18.33
C LYS A 215 -14.41 -9.21 18.47
N LEU A 216 -13.38 -9.12 19.30
CA LEU A 216 -12.43 -10.21 19.52
C LEU A 216 -12.94 -11.18 20.60
N LYS A 217 -12.42 -12.39 20.56
CA LYS A 217 -12.80 -13.45 21.50
C LYS A 217 -11.63 -13.81 22.41
N ALA A 218 -11.93 -14.32 23.60
CA ALA A 218 -10.94 -14.91 24.46
C ALA A 218 -10.17 -16.03 23.74
N GLY A 219 -8.85 -16.04 23.91
CA GLY A 219 -7.94 -16.92 23.19
C GLY A 219 -7.31 -16.30 21.95
N THR A 220 -7.77 -15.13 21.49
CA THR A 220 -7.15 -14.39 20.39
C THR A 220 -5.72 -14.02 20.76
N ILE A 221 -4.78 -14.27 19.88
CA ILE A 221 -3.37 -13.92 20.03
C ILE A 221 -3.17 -12.53 19.44
N LEU A 222 -2.80 -11.58 20.28
CA LEU A 222 -2.42 -10.21 19.90
C LEU A 222 -0.91 -10.15 19.71
N LYS A 223 -0.45 -9.59 18.59
CA LYS A 223 0.97 -9.31 18.36
C LYS A 223 1.17 -7.83 18.07
N VAL A 224 2.11 -7.22 18.79
CA VAL A 224 2.56 -5.85 18.55
C VAL A 224 3.99 -5.92 18.02
N TYR A 225 4.14 -5.67 16.73
CA TYR A 225 5.44 -5.62 16.07
C TYR A 225 6.08 -4.26 16.33
N TYR A 226 7.36 -4.28 16.67
CA TYR A 226 8.11 -3.08 17.03
C TYR A 226 9.52 -3.07 16.46
N SER A 227 10.05 -1.86 16.35
CA SER A 227 11.47 -1.56 16.14
C SER A 227 11.93 -0.51 17.16
N VAL A 228 13.19 -0.54 17.56
CA VAL A 228 13.69 0.43 18.55
C VAL A 228 14.22 1.68 17.85
N GLU A 229 14.11 2.84 18.54
CA GLU A 229 14.77 4.09 18.15
C GLU A 229 16.25 4.04 18.60
N PRO A 230 17.22 3.90 17.68
CA PRO A 230 18.61 3.67 18.07
C PRO A 230 19.27 4.82 18.85
N SER A 231 18.73 6.03 18.71
CA SER A 231 19.26 7.21 19.40
C SER A 231 18.83 7.32 20.88
N ASP A 232 17.82 6.54 21.29
CA ASP A 232 17.38 6.50 22.68
C ASP A 232 18.29 5.61 23.54
N THR A 233 18.43 5.98 24.81
CA THR A 233 19.39 5.32 25.72
C THR A 233 18.87 4.04 26.33
N TYR A 234 17.55 3.83 26.32
CA TYR A 234 16.90 2.60 26.78
C TYR A 234 15.61 2.35 26.01
N HIS A 235 15.13 1.12 26.01
CA HIS A 235 13.96 0.72 25.26
C HIS A 235 13.09 -0.21 26.10
N GLN A 236 11.88 0.24 26.43
CA GLN A 236 10.92 -0.52 27.23
C GLN A 236 9.54 -0.47 26.62
N MET A 237 8.81 -1.56 26.75
CA MET A 237 7.47 -1.71 26.20
C MET A 237 6.54 -2.41 27.19
N GLN A 238 5.30 -1.97 27.22
CA GLN A 238 4.20 -2.63 27.96
C GLN A 238 2.87 -2.40 27.25
N ILE A 239 1.93 -3.32 27.46
CA ILE A 239 0.57 -3.24 26.95
C ILE A 239 -0.41 -2.97 28.07
N MET A 240 -1.33 -2.05 27.84
CA MET A 240 -2.17 -1.46 28.89
C MET A 240 -3.54 -1.09 28.38
N THR A 241 -4.41 -0.70 29.32
CA THR A 241 -5.64 0.03 29.01
C THR A 241 -5.39 1.53 28.88
N ALA A 242 -6.39 2.27 28.38
CA ALA A 242 -6.32 3.73 28.31
C ALA A 242 -6.15 4.41 29.70
N TRP A 243 -6.41 3.71 30.79
CA TRP A 243 -6.15 4.17 32.16
C TRP A 243 -4.76 3.78 32.70
N TRP A 244 -3.87 3.31 31.84
CA TRP A 244 -2.50 2.90 32.19
C TRP A 244 -2.43 1.67 33.11
N THR A 245 -3.47 0.85 33.11
CA THR A 245 -3.50 -0.41 33.83
C THR A 245 -2.91 -1.50 32.93
N LEU A 246 -1.88 -2.20 33.39
CA LEU A 246 -1.32 -3.35 32.67
C LEU A 246 -2.41 -4.39 32.37
N LEU A 247 -2.40 -4.96 31.18
CA LEU A 247 -3.29 -6.07 30.87
C LEU A 247 -2.96 -7.27 31.77
N PRO A 248 -3.98 -8.03 32.22
CA PRO A 248 -3.80 -9.18 33.10
C PRO A 248 -2.76 -10.17 32.57
N GLY A 249 -1.78 -10.52 33.41
CA GLY A 249 -0.69 -11.44 33.05
C GLY A 249 0.40 -10.85 32.14
N SER A 250 0.28 -9.61 31.71
CA SER A 250 1.35 -8.91 30.98
C SER A 250 2.32 -8.22 31.94
N GLN A 251 3.48 -7.88 31.44
CA GLN A 251 4.50 -7.15 32.19
C GLN A 251 5.26 -6.19 31.28
N LYS A 252 5.90 -5.20 31.89
CA LYS A 252 6.87 -4.35 31.20
C LYS A 252 8.08 -5.19 30.81
N MET A 253 8.55 -4.99 29.59
CA MET A 253 9.70 -5.69 29.01
C MET A 253 10.76 -4.69 28.55
N ASP A 254 12.01 -5.03 28.75
CA ASP A 254 13.12 -4.45 27.99
C ASP A 254 13.12 -5.09 26.59
N ILE A 255 13.23 -4.24 25.57
CA ILE A 255 13.22 -4.68 24.17
C ILE A 255 14.50 -4.24 23.47
N THR A 256 14.88 -4.96 22.44
CA THR A 256 16.05 -4.69 21.60
C THR A 256 15.75 -4.98 20.14
N GLY A 257 16.27 -4.15 19.23
CA GLY A 257 16.13 -4.36 17.80
C GLY A 257 14.69 -4.36 17.30
N GLU A 258 14.40 -5.26 16.39
CA GLU A 258 13.07 -5.52 15.86
C GLU A 258 12.49 -6.79 16.49
N GLY A 259 11.18 -6.81 16.72
CA GLY A 259 10.53 -7.96 17.31
C GLY A 259 9.01 -7.86 17.34
N ALA A 260 8.41 -8.81 18.05
CA ALA A 260 6.98 -8.83 18.31
C ALA A 260 6.70 -9.16 19.78
N TYR A 261 5.89 -8.33 20.41
CA TYR A 261 5.28 -8.65 21.71
C TYR A 261 4.03 -9.50 21.44
N THR A 262 4.02 -10.72 21.96
CA THR A 262 2.90 -11.65 21.77
C THR A 262 2.14 -11.79 23.07
N TYR A 263 0.81 -11.63 23.03
CA TYR A 263 -0.06 -11.73 24.19
C TYR A 263 -1.37 -12.45 23.82
N THR A 264 -1.78 -13.39 24.65
CA THR A 264 -3.08 -14.06 24.48
C THR A 264 -4.14 -13.28 25.23
N LEU A 265 -5.07 -12.68 24.49
CA LEU A 265 -6.20 -11.96 25.05
C LEU A 265 -7.16 -12.95 25.73
N GLN A 266 -7.25 -12.89 27.05
CA GLN A 266 -8.25 -13.61 27.81
C GLN A 266 -9.47 -12.73 28.03
N GLN A 267 -10.57 -13.29 28.53
CA GLN A 267 -11.80 -12.55 28.73
C GLN A 267 -11.63 -11.36 29.71
N ASP A 268 -10.85 -11.54 30.76
CA ASP A 268 -10.56 -10.49 31.75
C ASP A 268 -9.83 -9.29 31.11
N ALA A 269 -8.90 -9.54 30.17
CA ALA A 269 -8.22 -8.48 29.43
C ALA A 269 -9.18 -7.75 28.48
N LEU A 270 -10.03 -8.48 27.75
CA LEU A 270 -11.04 -7.90 26.87
C LEU A 270 -12.04 -7.05 27.65
N ASP A 271 -12.52 -7.54 28.79
CA ASP A 271 -13.43 -6.80 29.67
C ASP A 271 -12.77 -5.54 30.21
N LEU A 272 -11.52 -5.63 30.66
CA LEU A 272 -10.76 -4.50 31.19
C LEU A 272 -10.53 -3.40 30.14
N ILE A 273 -10.22 -3.78 28.89
CA ILE A 273 -10.08 -2.84 27.77
C ILE A 273 -11.40 -2.07 27.54
N GLN A 274 -12.56 -2.75 27.61
CA GLN A 274 -13.85 -2.08 27.48
C GLN A 274 -14.17 -1.16 28.66
N GLN A 275 -13.89 -1.61 29.90
CA GLN A 275 -14.19 -0.86 31.13
C GLN A 275 -13.28 0.36 31.29
N GLN A 276 -12.06 0.30 30.78
CA GLN A 276 -11.04 1.35 30.94
C GLN A 276 -10.70 2.07 29.62
N ASP A 277 -11.71 2.24 28.76
CA ASP A 277 -11.73 3.11 27.60
C ASP A 277 -10.76 2.77 26.46
N GLY A 278 -10.19 1.58 26.43
CA GLY A 278 -9.44 1.11 25.28
C GLY A 278 -8.07 0.50 25.59
N PHE A 279 -7.34 0.25 24.51
CA PHE A 279 -6.04 -0.39 24.51
C PHE A 279 -4.94 0.62 24.20
N LEU A 280 -3.85 0.56 24.92
CA LEU A 280 -2.63 1.28 24.55
C LEU A 280 -1.38 0.41 24.65
N VAL A 281 -0.37 0.82 23.86
CA VAL A 281 1.01 0.41 24.05
C VAL A 281 1.77 1.61 24.60
N GLY A 282 2.49 1.42 25.69
CA GLY A 282 3.32 2.43 26.32
C GLY A 282 4.75 1.94 26.50
N GLY A 283 5.62 2.88 26.85
CA GLY A 283 7.02 2.59 27.05
C GLY A 283 7.91 3.73 26.58
N HIS A 284 9.14 3.42 26.19
CA HIS A 284 10.11 4.42 25.76
C HIS A 284 11.02 3.89 24.65
N GLY A 285 11.28 4.74 23.65
CA GLY A 285 12.36 4.59 22.70
C GLY A 285 12.11 3.57 21.59
N PHE A 286 10.85 3.36 21.19
CA PHE A 286 10.53 2.41 20.12
C PHE A 286 9.39 2.90 19.24
N TYR A 287 9.24 2.22 18.11
CA TYR A 287 8.11 2.38 17.20
C TYR A 287 7.19 1.16 17.28
N VAL A 288 5.89 1.39 17.27
CA VAL A 288 4.92 0.36 16.89
C VAL A 288 4.83 0.36 15.37
N ASP A 289 5.14 -0.77 14.76
CA ASP A 289 5.17 -0.91 13.29
C ASP A 289 3.93 -1.62 12.76
N ARG A 290 3.38 -2.56 13.50
CA ARG A 290 2.16 -3.28 13.14
C ARG A 290 1.52 -3.92 14.37
N VAL A 291 0.20 -3.97 14.38
CA VAL A 291 -0.58 -4.72 15.38
C VAL A 291 -1.48 -5.72 14.66
N THR A 292 -1.41 -6.97 15.06
CA THR A 292 -2.18 -8.06 14.45
C THR A 292 -2.91 -8.88 15.50
N VAL A 293 -3.91 -9.64 15.05
CA VAL A 293 -4.59 -10.69 15.82
C VAL A 293 -4.65 -11.98 15.02
N GLN A 294 -4.64 -13.13 15.73
CA GLN A 294 -4.68 -14.45 15.15
C GLN A 294 -5.62 -15.36 15.94
#